data_87ea9c1209ff99e3815a86054c8615dc
#
_entry.id   87ea9c1209ff99e3815a86054c8615dc
#
_cell.length_a   1.000
_cell.length_b   1.000
_cell.length_c   1.000
_cell.angle_alpha   90.00
_cell.angle_beta   90.00
_cell.angle_gamma   90.00
#
_symmetry.space_group_name_H-M   'P 1'
#
loop_
_entity.id
_entity.type
_entity.pdbx_description
1 polymer ?
#
loop_
_entity_poly.entity_id
_entity_poly.type
_entity_poly.pdbx_seq_one_letter_code
_entity_poly.pdbx_strand_id
1 'polypeptide(L)'
;SVESTSYTYSVSCAIALCEGEVTQIGGVWADGNLLDMSGISYRLHRGSETQAPDSTIEAVEGIGNVPAYQGTAYLVFDDLPRADFGNRLPQLSIEVFRALSDIEQDVKAVTIIPGATEFGYETTPFRRIFADGVSFSENANNRIGGTDWQVSLDDLQATCPNVSAAALVVSWYGEYRLAGS
;
A
#
# COMPACT_ATOMS: atom_id res chain seq x y z
N SER A 1 34.51 31.30 -8.81
CA SER A 1 33.55 30.20 -8.58
C SER A 1 32.21 30.80 -8.19
N VAL A 2 31.18 30.50 -8.95
CA VAL A 2 29.81 30.90 -8.58
C VAL A 2 29.36 29.85 -7.58
N GLU A 3 29.16 30.23 -6.32
CA GLU A 3 28.50 29.39 -5.35
C GLU A 3 27.00 29.36 -5.68
N SER A 4 26.50 28.19 -6.04
CA SER A 4 25.06 27.95 -6.21
C SER A 4 24.51 27.41 -4.90
N THR A 5 23.66 28.16 -4.21
CA THR A 5 22.94 27.68 -3.05
C THR A 5 21.61 27.09 -3.50
N SER A 6 21.41 25.79 -3.29
CA SER A 6 20.14 25.12 -3.54
C SER A 6 19.34 25.06 -2.25
N TYR A 7 18.08 25.48 -2.28
CA TYR A 7 17.15 25.35 -1.17
C TYR A 7 16.19 24.20 -1.40
N THR A 8 16.08 23.32 -0.43
CA THR A 8 15.09 22.25 -0.42
C THR A 8 13.96 22.63 0.53
N TYR A 9 12.74 22.51 0.06
CA TYR A 9 11.55 22.83 0.84
C TYR A 9 10.78 21.56 1.18
N SER A 10 10.23 21.51 2.37
CA SER A 10 9.29 20.49 2.83
C SER A 10 7.96 21.11 3.21
N VAL A 11 6.94 20.31 3.41
CA VAL A 11 5.64 20.74 3.90
C VAL A 11 5.07 19.69 4.84
N SER A 12 4.62 20.12 6.01
CA SER A 12 3.77 19.30 6.87
C SER A 12 2.31 19.64 6.58
N CYS A 13 1.50 18.63 6.31
CA CYS A 13 0.11 18.83 5.96
C CYS A 13 -0.76 17.64 6.37
N ALA A 14 -2.04 17.90 6.58
CA ALA A 14 -3.07 16.90 6.81
C ALA A 14 -3.99 16.79 5.60
N ILE A 15 -4.33 15.57 5.19
CA ILE A 15 -5.18 15.30 4.04
C ILE A 15 -6.31 14.39 4.50
N ALA A 16 -7.55 14.89 4.41
CA ALA A 16 -8.73 14.07 4.64
C ALA A 16 -8.88 13.02 3.54
N LEU A 17 -9.14 11.79 3.92
CA LEU A 17 -9.28 10.66 3.00
C LEU A 17 -10.76 10.37 2.72
N CYS A 18 -11.51 10.04 3.76
CA CYS A 18 -12.92 9.69 3.64
C CYS A 18 -13.63 9.77 5.00
N GLU A 19 -14.95 9.74 4.96
CA GLU A 19 -15.80 9.55 6.12
C GLU A 19 -15.75 8.09 6.59
N GLY A 20 -15.83 7.90 7.91
CA GLY A 20 -15.84 6.61 8.58
C GLY A 20 -14.46 5.98 8.74
N GLU A 21 -14.43 4.90 9.53
CA GLU A 21 -13.20 4.23 9.89
C GLU A 21 -12.62 3.43 8.70
N VAL A 22 -11.30 3.51 8.53
CA VAL A 22 -10.53 2.75 7.55
C VAL A 22 -9.62 1.74 8.26
N THR A 23 -9.34 0.63 7.59
CA THR A 23 -8.43 -0.39 8.12
C THR A 23 -6.99 0.04 7.95
N GLN A 24 -6.62 0.46 6.75
CA GLN A 24 -5.28 0.94 6.39
C GLN A 24 -5.29 1.74 5.09
N ILE A 25 -4.14 2.30 4.73
CA ILE A 25 -3.86 2.80 3.39
C ILE A 25 -2.96 1.81 2.64
N GLY A 26 -3.10 1.76 1.32
CA GLY A 26 -2.24 1.04 0.41
C GLY A 26 -1.26 1.98 -0.31
N GLY A 27 -1.25 1.93 -1.64
CA GLY A 27 -0.41 2.79 -2.46
C GLY A 27 -0.75 4.27 -2.31
N VAL A 28 0.29 5.11 -2.36
CA VAL A 28 0.18 6.57 -2.42
C VAL A 28 0.81 7.03 -3.72
N TRP A 29 0.10 7.79 -4.53
CA TRP A 29 0.60 8.35 -5.80
C TRP A 29 0.70 9.86 -5.70
N ALA A 30 1.80 10.39 -6.20
CA ALA A 30 2.04 11.81 -6.35
C ALA A 30 2.11 12.15 -7.84
N ASP A 31 1.24 13.01 -8.33
CA ASP A 31 1.12 13.37 -9.75
C ASP A 31 1.00 12.13 -10.67
N GLY A 32 0.30 11.09 -10.21
CA GLY A 32 0.08 9.84 -10.95
C GLY A 32 1.22 8.83 -10.88
N ASN A 33 2.33 9.12 -10.22
CA ASN A 33 3.44 8.20 -10.01
C ASN A 33 3.40 7.66 -8.58
N LEU A 34 3.69 6.36 -8.42
CA LEU A 34 3.78 5.74 -7.11
C LEU A 34 4.86 6.44 -6.28
N LEU A 35 4.49 6.89 -5.09
CA LEU A 35 5.39 7.55 -4.16
C LEU A 35 6.06 6.51 -3.27
N ASP A 36 7.40 6.56 -3.20
CA ASP A 36 8.14 5.78 -2.22
C ASP A 36 7.95 6.39 -0.82
N MET A 37 7.20 5.70 0.01
CA MET A 37 6.88 6.14 1.37
C MET A 37 7.97 5.80 2.40
N SER A 38 9.01 5.04 2.03
CA SER A 38 10.01 4.51 2.97
C SER A 38 10.82 5.59 3.71
N GLY A 39 10.99 6.75 3.07
CA GLY A 39 11.70 7.91 3.65
C GLY A 39 10.79 9.03 4.13
N ILE A 40 9.48 8.84 4.11
CA ILE A 40 8.49 9.87 4.43
C ILE A 40 7.87 9.58 5.79
N SER A 41 7.92 10.55 6.68
CA SER A 41 7.23 10.48 7.96
C SER A 41 5.75 10.80 7.78
N TYR A 42 4.89 9.86 8.15
CA TYR A 42 3.45 10.07 8.10
C TYR A 42 2.73 9.35 9.23
N ARG A 43 1.51 9.78 9.52
CA ARG A 43 0.58 9.13 10.45
C ARG A 43 -0.79 8.99 9.83
N LEU A 44 -1.37 7.81 9.95
CA LEU A 44 -2.75 7.53 9.57
C LEU A 44 -3.65 7.66 10.80
N HIS A 45 -4.56 8.62 10.75
CA HIS A 45 -5.71 8.70 11.64
C HIS A 45 -6.87 7.98 10.96
N ARG A 46 -7.30 6.87 11.56
CA ARG A 46 -8.19 5.91 10.90
C ARG A 46 -9.65 6.32 10.81
N GLY A 47 -10.03 7.38 11.50
CA GLY A 47 -11.42 7.82 11.54
C GLY A 47 -12.28 7.14 12.59
N SER A 48 -11.66 6.52 13.62
CA SER A 48 -12.41 5.91 14.70
C SER A 48 -13.13 6.96 15.56
N GLU A 49 -14.21 6.56 16.21
CA GLU A 49 -14.95 7.41 17.15
C GLU A 49 -14.17 7.77 18.44
N THR A 50 -13.00 7.14 18.62
CA THR A 50 -12.15 7.31 19.79
C THR A 50 -10.78 7.90 19.46
N GLN A 51 -10.54 8.29 18.18
CA GLN A 51 -9.24 8.85 17.81
C GLN A 51 -8.98 10.17 18.52
N ALA A 52 -7.69 10.38 18.85
CA ALA A 52 -7.21 11.61 19.45
C ALA A 52 -6.78 12.63 18.39
N PRO A 53 -6.68 13.91 18.73
CA PRO A 53 -6.08 14.93 17.87
C PRO A 53 -4.65 14.56 17.47
N ASP A 54 -4.21 15.00 16.29
CA ASP A 54 -2.84 14.79 15.84
C ASP A 54 -1.87 15.75 16.56
N SER A 55 -0.77 15.20 17.05
CA SER A 55 0.21 15.96 17.84
C SER A 55 0.94 17.06 17.07
N THR A 56 1.15 16.89 15.77
CA THR A 56 1.78 17.92 14.92
C THR A 56 0.82 19.09 14.71
N ILE A 57 -0.46 18.81 14.50
CA ILE A 57 -1.48 19.85 14.38
C ILE A 57 -1.63 20.58 15.73
N GLU A 58 -1.69 19.85 16.85
CA GLU A 58 -1.74 20.45 18.18
C GLU A 58 -0.51 21.33 18.51
N ALA A 59 0.67 20.94 18.02
CA ALA A 59 1.87 21.75 18.22
C ALA A 59 1.80 23.11 17.52
N VAL A 60 1.06 23.21 16.42
CA VAL A 60 0.87 24.46 15.65
C VAL A 60 -0.31 25.28 16.18
N GLU A 61 -1.45 24.64 16.40
CA GLU A 61 -2.71 25.32 16.74
C GLU A 61 -2.92 25.48 18.25
N GLY A 62 -2.13 24.79 19.05
CA GLY A 62 -2.22 24.76 20.51
C GLY A 62 -3.03 23.56 21.04
N ILE A 63 -2.54 23.02 22.15
CA ILE A 63 -3.16 21.86 22.82
C ILE A 63 -4.60 22.19 23.22
N GLY A 64 -5.54 21.31 22.88
CA GLY A 64 -6.94 21.45 23.16
C GLY A 64 -7.73 22.36 22.19
N ASN A 65 -7.05 22.98 21.21
CA ASN A 65 -7.69 23.78 20.16
C ASN A 65 -8.01 22.97 18.90
N VAL A 66 -7.44 21.77 18.77
CA VAL A 66 -7.56 20.91 17.60
C VAL A 66 -8.63 19.85 17.83
N PRO A 67 -9.65 19.74 16.95
CA PRO A 67 -10.59 18.65 17.04
C PRO A 67 -9.92 17.32 16.67
N ALA A 68 -10.41 16.23 17.23
CA ALA A 68 -9.90 14.88 16.93
C ALA A 68 -10.35 14.37 15.54
N TYR A 69 -11.24 15.06 14.85
CA TYR A 69 -11.84 14.66 13.56
C TYR A 69 -12.39 13.23 13.59
N GLN A 70 -13.03 12.85 14.70
CA GLN A 70 -13.69 11.55 14.85
C GLN A 70 -14.67 11.31 13.69
N GLY A 71 -14.77 10.07 13.23
CA GLY A 71 -15.55 9.73 12.05
C GLY A 71 -14.92 10.12 10.70
N THR A 72 -13.73 10.74 10.70
CA THR A 72 -13.01 11.12 9.47
C THR A 72 -11.61 10.50 9.46
N ALA A 73 -11.33 9.67 8.46
CA ALA A 73 -9.97 9.18 8.22
C ALA A 73 -9.14 10.26 7.54
N TYR A 74 -7.92 10.50 8.03
CA TYR A 74 -6.99 11.46 7.44
C TYR A 74 -5.54 11.02 7.62
N LEU A 75 -4.69 11.54 6.75
CA LEU A 75 -3.25 11.28 6.73
C LEU A 75 -2.51 12.58 7.05
N VAL A 76 -1.57 12.52 7.97
CA VAL A 76 -0.69 13.64 8.29
C VAL A 76 0.71 13.32 7.79
N PHE A 77 1.26 14.20 6.98
CA PHE A 77 2.66 14.14 6.57
C PHE A 77 3.47 15.12 7.41
N ASP A 78 4.61 14.66 7.91
CA ASP A 78 5.62 15.50 8.51
C ASP A 78 6.74 15.73 7.51
N ASP A 79 7.01 16.99 7.18
CA ASP A 79 8.11 17.40 6.32
C ASP A 79 8.17 16.67 4.96
N LEU A 80 7.03 16.48 4.29
CA LEU A 80 6.98 15.92 2.94
C LEU A 80 7.91 16.71 2.01
N PRO A 81 8.96 16.08 1.42
CA PRO A 81 9.86 16.75 0.50
C PRO A 81 9.12 17.24 -0.75
N ARG A 82 9.42 18.46 -1.21
CA ARG A 82 8.78 19.03 -2.40
C ARG A 82 9.72 19.20 -3.60
N ALA A 83 10.98 18.90 -3.43
CA ALA A 83 12.00 19.11 -4.49
C ALA A 83 11.61 18.41 -5.80
N ASP A 84 11.16 17.16 -5.72
CA ASP A 84 10.80 16.35 -6.87
C ASP A 84 9.48 16.78 -7.54
N PHE A 85 8.72 17.66 -6.88
CA PHE A 85 7.43 18.15 -7.35
C PHE A 85 7.45 19.64 -7.75
N GLY A 86 8.65 20.18 -8.05
CA GLY A 86 8.79 21.59 -8.42
C GLY A 86 8.47 22.56 -7.29
N ASN A 87 8.76 22.19 -6.05
CA ASN A 87 8.50 22.94 -4.83
C ASN A 87 7.01 23.30 -4.57
N ARG A 88 6.10 22.49 -5.12
CA ARG A 88 4.66 22.57 -4.86
C ARG A 88 4.17 21.32 -4.12
N LEU A 89 2.97 21.36 -3.59
CA LEU A 89 2.29 20.16 -3.12
C LEU A 89 1.84 19.35 -4.36
N PRO A 90 2.24 18.06 -4.49
CA PRO A 90 1.77 17.22 -5.58
C PRO A 90 0.27 16.89 -5.43
N GLN A 91 -0.36 16.52 -6.54
CA GLN A 91 -1.69 15.93 -6.48
C GLN A 91 -1.55 14.50 -5.94
N LEU A 92 -2.05 14.26 -4.73
CA LEU A 92 -1.99 12.97 -4.09
C LEU A 92 -3.24 12.15 -4.39
N SER A 93 -3.02 10.86 -4.69
CA SER A 93 -4.06 9.84 -4.73
C SER A 93 -3.65 8.74 -3.76
N ILE A 94 -4.57 8.32 -2.91
CA ILE A 94 -4.27 7.40 -1.81
C ILE A 94 -5.27 6.25 -1.87
N GLU A 95 -4.75 5.05 -1.90
CA GLU A 95 -5.55 3.83 -1.80
C GLU A 95 -5.95 3.61 -0.34
N VAL A 96 -7.22 3.30 -0.13
CA VAL A 96 -7.80 3.14 1.19
C VAL A 96 -8.48 1.79 1.28
N PHE A 97 -8.15 1.00 2.29
CA PHE A 97 -8.83 -0.26 2.61
C PHE A 97 -9.80 -0.05 3.77
N ARG A 98 -11.03 -0.48 3.57
CA ARG A 98 -12.05 -0.47 4.59
C ARG A 98 -12.68 -1.86 4.70
N ALA A 99 -12.65 -2.44 5.89
CA ALA A 99 -13.48 -3.59 6.18
C ALA A 99 -14.97 -3.16 6.11
N LEU A 100 -15.72 -3.77 5.20
CA LEU A 100 -17.11 -3.38 4.92
C LEU A 100 -18.11 -3.93 5.93
N SER A 101 -17.70 -4.88 6.76
CA SER A 101 -18.57 -5.54 7.74
C SER A 101 -17.74 -6.30 8.77
N ASP A 102 -18.42 -6.80 9.82
CA ASP A 102 -17.81 -7.69 10.82
C ASP A 102 -17.39 -9.06 10.23
N ILE A 103 -17.81 -9.37 8.99
CA ILE A 103 -17.45 -10.62 8.30
C ILE A 103 -15.94 -10.77 8.18
N GLU A 104 -15.22 -9.74 7.81
CA GLU A 104 -13.76 -9.79 7.67
C GLU A 104 -13.06 -10.11 9.00
N GLN A 105 -13.68 -9.70 10.12
CA GLN A 105 -13.22 -10.04 11.47
C GLN A 105 -13.52 -11.50 11.83
N ASP A 106 -14.56 -12.08 11.26
CA ASP A 106 -15.00 -13.44 11.53
C ASP A 106 -14.33 -14.48 10.63
N VAL A 107 -13.68 -14.07 9.55
CA VAL A 107 -12.96 -14.97 8.65
C VAL A 107 -11.76 -15.58 9.38
N LYS A 108 -11.77 -16.91 9.55
CA LYS A 108 -10.69 -17.66 10.21
C LYS A 108 -9.85 -18.48 9.25
N ALA A 109 -10.40 -18.82 8.09
CA ALA A 109 -9.74 -19.62 7.09
C ALA A 109 -10.11 -19.17 5.68
N VAL A 110 -9.14 -19.26 4.76
CA VAL A 110 -9.31 -18.90 3.35
C VAL A 110 -8.72 -19.98 2.46
N THR A 111 -9.23 -20.10 1.25
CA THR A 111 -8.58 -20.87 0.18
C THR A 111 -7.94 -19.88 -0.81
N ILE A 112 -6.65 -20.03 -1.05
CA ILE A 112 -5.91 -19.16 -1.96
C ILE A 112 -5.66 -19.92 -3.25
N ILE A 113 -6.12 -19.33 -4.35
CA ILE A 113 -5.92 -19.82 -5.71
C ILE A 113 -4.92 -18.86 -6.37
N PRO A 114 -3.75 -19.35 -6.83
CA PRO A 114 -2.77 -18.49 -7.47
C PRO A 114 -3.29 -18.01 -8.82
N GLY A 115 -2.69 -16.98 -9.36
CA GLY A 115 -2.90 -16.58 -10.74
C GLY A 115 -2.55 -17.70 -11.74
N ALA A 116 -2.85 -17.49 -13.01
CA ALA A 116 -2.69 -18.49 -14.07
C ALA A 116 -1.22 -18.74 -14.48
N THR A 117 -0.25 -18.28 -13.73
CA THR A 117 1.17 -18.46 -14.03
C THR A 117 1.81 -19.53 -13.17
N GLU A 118 2.89 -20.16 -13.66
CA GLU A 118 3.70 -21.12 -12.92
C GLU A 118 4.36 -20.48 -11.67
N PHE A 119 4.46 -19.17 -11.65
CA PHE A 119 5.13 -18.38 -10.62
C PHE A 119 4.15 -17.72 -9.63
N GLY A 120 2.90 -18.19 -9.55
CA GLY A 120 1.86 -17.59 -8.73
C GLY A 120 2.16 -17.54 -7.23
N TYR A 121 3.00 -18.43 -6.71
CA TYR A 121 3.45 -18.47 -5.31
C TYR A 121 4.92 -18.05 -5.13
N GLU A 122 5.60 -17.66 -6.21
CA GLU A 122 7.01 -17.28 -6.13
C GLU A 122 7.18 -15.94 -5.41
N THR A 123 8.08 -15.91 -4.45
CA THR A 123 8.37 -14.73 -3.62
C THR A 123 9.46 -13.84 -4.20
N THR A 124 10.11 -14.29 -5.26
CA THR A 124 11.13 -13.52 -5.99
C THR A 124 10.55 -13.06 -7.32
N PRO A 125 10.70 -11.78 -7.70
CA PRO A 125 10.23 -11.30 -8.99
C PRO A 125 10.88 -12.06 -10.15
N PHE A 126 10.05 -12.65 -11.01
CA PHE A 126 10.49 -13.40 -12.19
C PHE A 126 10.09 -12.67 -13.48
N ARG A 127 11.03 -12.61 -14.42
CA ARG A 127 10.81 -11.99 -15.74
C ARG A 127 11.16 -12.97 -16.84
N ARG A 128 10.25 -13.12 -17.78
CA ARG A 128 10.50 -13.88 -19.01
C ARG A 128 11.12 -12.95 -20.04
N ILE A 129 12.24 -13.35 -20.61
CA ILE A 129 12.95 -12.61 -21.66
C ILE A 129 12.77 -13.37 -22.97
N PHE A 130 12.29 -12.69 -23.99
CA PHE A 130 12.12 -13.26 -25.32
C PHE A 130 13.36 -13.02 -26.19
N ALA A 131 13.47 -13.75 -27.30
CA ALA A 131 14.63 -13.72 -28.18
C ALA A 131 14.89 -12.33 -28.82
N ASP A 132 13.88 -11.50 -28.91
CA ASP A 132 13.94 -10.11 -29.37
C ASP A 132 14.37 -9.10 -28.28
N GLY A 133 14.66 -9.58 -27.06
CA GLY A 133 15.05 -8.78 -25.93
C GLY A 133 13.89 -8.17 -25.16
N VAL A 134 12.66 -8.35 -25.59
CA VAL A 134 11.46 -7.93 -24.85
C VAL A 134 11.31 -8.77 -23.59
N SER A 135 11.01 -8.14 -22.46
CA SER A 135 10.80 -8.85 -21.20
C SER A 135 9.46 -8.50 -20.56
N PHE A 136 8.79 -9.53 -20.03
CA PHE A 136 7.55 -9.38 -19.27
C PHE A 136 7.72 -9.90 -17.85
N SER A 137 7.04 -9.27 -16.92
CA SER A 137 6.93 -9.76 -15.55
C SER A 137 5.91 -10.90 -15.51
N GLU A 138 6.24 -12.01 -14.85
CA GLU A 138 5.35 -13.16 -14.68
C GLU A 138 4.57 -13.10 -13.36
N ASN A 139 5.14 -12.46 -12.33
CA ASN A 139 4.58 -12.50 -10.98
C ASN A 139 4.77 -11.20 -10.18
N ALA A 140 5.08 -10.09 -10.84
CA ALA A 140 5.21 -8.78 -10.22
C ALA A 140 4.57 -7.74 -11.14
N ASN A 141 3.22 -7.76 -11.18
CA ASN A 141 2.41 -6.93 -12.07
C ASN A 141 1.69 -5.81 -11.31
N ASN A 142 1.87 -5.76 -9.99
CA ASN A 142 1.36 -4.70 -9.14
C ASN A 142 2.22 -3.42 -9.25
N ARG A 143 1.73 -2.32 -8.66
CA ARG A 143 2.43 -1.03 -8.64
C ARG A 143 3.02 -0.69 -7.27
N ILE A 144 2.86 -1.59 -6.29
CA ILE A 144 3.27 -1.38 -4.89
C ILE A 144 4.73 -1.81 -4.72
N GLY A 145 5.16 -2.81 -5.50
CA GLY A 145 6.48 -3.43 -5.41
C GLY A 145 6.43 -4.82 -4.80
N GLY A 146 7.48 -5.61 -5.03
CA GLY A 146 7.47 -7.04 -4.67
C GLY A 146 6.65 -7.90 -5.63
N THR A 147 6.40 -9.15 -5.23
CA THR A 147 5.59 -10.06 -6.03
C THR A 147 4.10 -9.91 -5.75
N ASP A 148 3.27 -10.25 -6.73
CA ASP A 148 1.81 -10.22 -6.57
C ASP A 148 1.36 -11.11 -5.40
N TRP A 149 2.09 -12.20 -5.14
CA TRP A 149 1.88 -13.09 -4.00
C TRP A 149 2.08 -12.37 -2.65
N GLN A 150 3.21 -11.65 -2.49
CA GLN A 150 3.51 -10.92 -1.25
C GLN A 150 2.47 -9.84 -1.00
N VAL A 151 2.17 -9.04 -2.02
CA VAL A 151 1.15 -7.98 -1.92
C VAL A 151 -0.22 -8.54 -1.55
N SER A 152 -0.63 -9.65 -2.17
CA SER A 152 -1.92 -10.29 -1.86
C SER A 152 -2.00 -10.83 -0.44
N LEU A 153 -0.89 -11.33 0.12
CA LEU A 153 -0.86 -11.77 1.52
C LEU A 153 -0.94 -10.58 2.49
N ASP A 154 -0.24 -9.50 2.20
CA ASP A 154 -0.29 -8.29 3.02
C ASP A 154 -1.72 -7.71 3.03
N ASP A 155 -2.37 -7.64 1.87
CA ASP A 155 -3.76 -7.20 1.74
C ASP A 155 -4.73 -8.12 2.49
N LEU A 156 -4.52 -9.44 2.40
CA LEU A 156 -5.34 -10.41 3.14
C LEU A 156 -5.22 -10.21 4.66
N GLN A 157 -3.99 -10.06 5.17
CA GLN A 157 -3.75 -9.85 6.59
C GLN A 157 -4.36 -8.53 7.09
N ALA A 158 -4.28 -7.51 6.26
CA ALA A 158 -4.86 -6.20 6.61
C ALA A 158 -6.39 -6.22 6.61
N THR A 159 -7.00 -6.91 5.65
CA THR A 159 -8.46 -6.97 5.50
C THR A 159 -9.08 -7.97 6.47
N CYS A 160 -8.47 -9.15 6.63
CA CYS A 160 -8.98 -10.23 7.48
C CYS A 160 -7.96 -10.56 8.58
N PRO A 161 -7.84 -9.73 9.63
CA PRO A 161 -6.77 -9.84 10.63
C PRO A 161 -6.84 -11.11 11.47
N ASN A 162 -7.96 -11.78 11.49
CA ASN A 162 -8.20 -12.98 12.29
C ASN A 162 -8.05 -14.30 11.50
N VAL A 163 -7.60 -14.23 10.25
CA VAL A 163 -7.28 -15.43 9.47
C VAL A 163 -6.11 -16.16 10.12
N SER A 164 -6.34 -17.42 10.48
CA SER A 164 -5.36 -18.29 11.14
C SER A 164 -5.03 -19.55 10.35
N ALA A 165 -5.72 -19.79 9.24
CA ALA A 165 -5.50 -20.93 8.36
C ALA A 165 -5.68 -20.54 6.89
N ALA A 166 -4.83 -21.08 6.03
CA ALA A 166 -4.96 -20.94 4.58
C ALA A 166 -4.73 -22.28 3.89
N ALA A 167 -5.59 -22.62 2.94
CA ALA A 167 -5.41 -23.73 2.04
C ALA A 167 -4.89 -23.19 0.68
N LEU A 168 -3.77 -23.73 0.20
CA LEU A 168 -3.20 -23.37 -1.09
C LEU A 168 -3.67 -24.34 -2.15
N VAL A 169 -4.17 -23.85 -3.27
CA VAL A 169 -4.48 -24.66 -4.44
C VAL A 169 -3.23 -24.79 -5.30
N VAL A 170 -2.75 -26.01 -5.46
CA VAL A 170 -1.57 -26.31 -6.29
C VAL A 170 -1.96 -27.23 -7.45
N SER A 171 -1.39 -26.99 -8.62
CA SER A 171 -1.55 -27.83 -9.80
C SER A 171 -0.26 -28.59 -10.07
N TRP A 172 -0.37 -29.86 -10.34
CA TRP A 172 0.74 -30.71 -10.75
C TRP A 172 0.65 -30.97 -12.24
N TYR A 173 1.68 -30.62 -12.96
CA TYR A 173 1.81 -31.00 -14.38
C TYR A 173 2.69 -32.23 -14.47
N GLY A 174 2.11 -33.38 -14.72
CA GLY A 174 2.85 -34.61 -14.99
C GLY A 174 3.20 -34.72 -16.47
N GLU A 175 4.42 -35.12 -16.82
CA GLU A 175 4.69 -35.64 -18.17
C GLU A 175 3.87 -36.90 -18.36
N TYR A 176 2.99 -36.91 -19.36
CA TYR A 176 2.40 -38.14 -19.86
C TYR A 176 3.52 -38.97 -20.47
N ARG A 177 4.11 -39.87 -19.73
CA ARG A 177 4.76 -41.04 -20.36
C ARG A 177 3.63 -41.87 -20.92
N LEU A 178 3.45 -41.80 -22.25
CA LEU A 178 2.70 -42.82 -22.97
C LEU A 178 3.35 -44.16 -22.61
N ALA A 179 2.66 -44.95 -21.79
CA ALA A 179 3.04 -46.34 -21.58
C ALA A 179 2.80 -47.08 -22.89
N GLY A 180 3.86 -47.54 -23.52
CA GLY A 180 3.76 -48.57 -24.54
C GLY A 180 4.31 -48.21 -25.92
N SER A 181 5.54 -48.46 -26.14
CA SER A 181 6.07 -49.15 -27.32
C SER A 181 7.32 -49.93 -26.92
#